data_cce481d37b0a41db4526a6b1c6ecf8cb
#
_entry.id   cce481d37b0a41db4526a6b1c6ecf8cb
#
_cell.length_a   1.000
_cell.length_b   1.000
_cell.length_c   1.000
_cell.angle_alpha   90.00
_cell.angle_beta   90.00
_cell.angle_gamma   90.00
#
_symmetry.space_group_name_H-M   'P 1'
#
loop_
_entity.id
_entity.type
_entity.pdbx_description
1 polymer ?
#
loop_
_entity_poly.entity_id
_entity_poly.type
_entity_poly.pdbx_seq_one_letter_code
_entity_poly.pdbx_strand_id
1 'polypeptide(L)'
;MRGQDHPGLNGFPRAAYGALLGGLLVFACGAIYAQTAPQIVPRLTGASSPMGDVPAPPLARPVTDDRRLMRNYPEQPPIIPHSIENYQLTLKTNRCLDCHRRQFTEGSGAPMISVTHFMDRNGQVLADVTPRRYFCTECHVQQTDVQPLVSNTFKDMLLVEPKRNERRR
;
A
#
# COMPACT_ATOMS: atom_id res chain seq x y z
N MET A 1 -64.39 55.23 -51.51
CA MET A 1 -63.02 54.98 -50.96
C MET A 1 -63.22 54.46 -49.55
N ARG A 2 -63.02 53.17 -49.36
CA ARG A 2 -63.21 52.51 -48.05
C ARG A 2 -61.87 52.47 -47.31
N GLY A 3 -61.82 53.09 -46.11
CA GLY A 3 -60.65 52.95 -45.24
C GLY A 3 -60.63 51.54 -44.62
N GLN A 4 -59.46 50.91 -44.61
CA GLN A 4 -59.20 49.67 -43.89
C GLN A 4 -58.66 49.96 -42.51
N ASP A 5 -59.45 49.65 -41.46
CA ASP A 5 -59.03 49.70 -40.09
C ASP A 5 -58.18 48.44 -39.77
N HIS A 6 -56.95 48.69 -39.37
CA HIS A 6 -56.05 47.64 -38.86
C HIS A 6 -56.36 47.44 -37.35
N PRO A 7 -56.61 46.24 -36.86
CA PRO A 7 -56.75 45.98 -35.43
C PRO A 7 -55.42 46.11 -34.73
N GLY A 8 -55.37 46.99 -33.74
CA GLY A 8 -54.21 47.20 -32.89
C GLY A 8 -53.88 45.93 -32.08
N LEU A 9 -52.68 45.51 -32.10
CA LEU A 9 -52.14 44.47 -31.23
C LEU A 9 -52.15 45.01 -29.79
N ASN A 10 -53.15 44.63 -29.00
CA ASN A 10 -53.23 44.94 -27.59
C ASN A 10 -52.09 44.22 -26.85
N GLY A 11 -51.18 45.01 -26.31
CA GLY A 11 -49.99 44.53 -25.64
C GLY A 11 -50.33 43.69 -24.41
N PHE A 12 -49.61 42.59 -24.32
CA PHE A 12 -49.60 41.76 -23.09
C PHE A 12 -49.17 42.61 -21.89
N PRO A 13 -49.75 42.42 -20.73
CA PRO A 13 -49.40 43.17 -19.53
C PRO A 13 -47.94 42.92 -19.15
N ARG A 14 -47.18 44.00 -18.94
CA ARG A 14 -45.76 44.01 -18.57
C ARG A 14 -45.46 43.04 -17.37
N ALA A 15 -46.40 42.78 -16.53
CA ALA A 15 -46.28 41.82 -15.42
C ALA A 15 -46.06 40.35 -15.90
N ALA A 16 -46.57 39.97 -17.06
CA ALA A 16 -46.38 38.60 -17.57
C ALA A 16 -44.94 38.31 -18.03
N TYR A 17 -44.25 39.30 -18.54
CA TYR A 17 -42.85 39.16 -18.95
C TYR A 17 -41.87 39.03 -17.77
N GLY A 18 -42.18 39.70 -16.66
CA GLY A 18 -41.39 39.61 -15.43
C GLY A 18 -41.47 38.22 -14.78
N ALA A 19 -42.66 37.63 -14.78
CA ALA A 19 -42.86 36.28 -14.23
C ALA A 19 -42.17 35.18 -15.08
N LEU A 20 -42.24 35.32 -16.41
CA LEU A 20 -41.56 34.36 -17.33
C LEU A 20 -40.03 34.44 -17.24
N LEU A 21 -39.47 35.63 -17.19
CA LEU A 21 -38.01 35.85 -17.05
C LEU A 21 -37.51 35.42 -15.67
N GLY A 22 -38.24 35.69 -14.59
CA GLY A 22 -37.89 35.22 -13.26
C GLY A 22 -37.95 33.70 -13.13
N GLY A 23 -38.94 33.03 -13.69
CA GLY A 23 -39.03 31.58 -13.73
C GLY A 23 -37.87 30.92 -14.49
N LEU A 24 -37.49 31.49 -15.63
CA LEU A 24 -36.39 30.96 -16.46
C LEU A 24 -35.02 31.09 -15.75
N LEU A 25 -34.78 32.21 -15.03
CA LEU A 25 -33.55 32.41 -14.27
C LEU A 25 -33.46 31.44 -13.06
N VAL A 26 -34.54 31.20 -12.35
CA VAL A 26 -34.57 30.24 -11.23
C VAL A 26 -34.31 28.82 -11.72
N PHE A 27 -34.93 28.44 -12.89
CA PHE A 27 -34.72 27.12 -13.48
C PHE A 27 -33.27 26.93 -13.98
N ALA A 28 -32.65 27.96 -14.58
CA ALA A 28 -31.28 27.92 -15.01
C ALA A 28 -30.29 27.79 -13.83
N CYS A 29 -30.50 28.53 -12.73
CA CYS A 29 -29.69 28.39 -11.52
C CYS A 29 -29.84 27.01 -10.87
N GLY A 30 -31.05 26.45 -10.82
CA GLY A 30 -31.27 25.11 -10.29
C GLY A 30 -30.55 24.02 -11.09
N ALA A 31 -30.48 24.16 -12.40
CA ALA A 31 -29.78 23.22 -13.26
C ALA A 31 -28.25 23.25 -13.10
N ILE A 32 -27.68 24.44 -12.79
CA ILE A 32 -26.24 24.59 -12.53
C ILE A 32 -25.87 23.93 -11.21
N TYR A 33 -26.68 24.07 -10.16
CA TYR A 33 -26.42 23.44 -8.87
C TYR A 33 -26.54 21.91 -8.92
N ALA A 34 -27.40 21.36 -9.78
CA ALA A 34 -27.52 19.91 -9.95
C ALA A 34 -26.30 19.25 -10.60
N GLN A 35 -25.49 20.03 -11.34
CA GLN A 35 -24.30 19.50 -12.02
C GLN A 35 -23.02 19.54 -11.19
N THR A 36 -23.00 20.28 -10.09
CA THR A 36 -21.81 20.50 -9.25
C THR A 36 -21.78 19.63 -7.99
N ALA A 37 -22.77 18.81 -7.73
CA ALA A 37 -22.67 17.85 -6.64
C ALA A 37 -21.55 16.83 -6.93
N PRO A 38 -20.53 16.72 -6.09
CA PRO A 38 -19.50 15.70 -6.29
C PRO A 38 -20.19 14.34 -6.26
N GLN A 39 -20.14 13.65 -7.39
CA GLN A 39 -20.62 12.27 -7.45
C GLN A 39 -19.70 11.42 -6.58
N ILE A 40 -20.08 11.20 -5.34
CA ILE A 40 -19.45 10.20 -4.48
C ILE A 40 -19.84 8.84 -5.08
N VAL A 41 -19.04 8.35 -6.00
CA VAL A 41 -19.19 6.97 -6.46
C VAL A 41 -18.41 6.11 -5.48
N PRO A 42 -19.07 5.32 -4.64
CA PRO A 42 -18.41 4.39 -3.73
C PRO A 42 -17.77 3.28 -4.59
N ARG A 43 -16.54 3.48 -5.02
CA ARG A 43 -15.77 2.49 -5.76
C ARG A 43 -14.65 1.97 -4.85
N LEU A 44 -14.62 0.69 -4.63
CA LEU A 44 -13.48 0.02 -3.94
C LEU A 44 -12.15 0.25 -4.67
N THR A 45 -12.22 0.56 -5.96
CA THR A 45 -11.06 0.84 -6.83
C THR A 45 -10.71 2.34 -6.92
N GLY A 46 -11.36 3.22 -6.15
CA GLY A 46 -11.17 4.66 -6.23
C GLY A 46 -11.79 5.29 -7.48
N ALA A 47 -11.17 6.35 -8.02
CA ALA A 47 -11.68 7.11 -9.17
C ALA A 47 -11.57 6.38 -10.51
N SER A 48 -10.71 5.38 -10.61
CA SER A 48 -10.48 4.62 -11.84
C SER A 48 -11.66 3.68 -12.14
N SER A 49 -12.00 3.55 -13.42
CA SER A 49 -12.97 2.54 -13.85
C SER A 49 -12.42 1.13 -13.63
N PRO A 50 -13.19 0.19 -13.04
CA PRO A 50 -12.75 -1.20 -12.91
C PRO A 50 -12.39 -1.88 -14.23
N MET A 51 -12.96 -1.37 -15.35
CA MET A 51 -12.72 -1.86 -16.71
C MET A 51 -11.78 -0.96 -17.50
N GLY A 52 -11.20 0.06 -16.86
CA GLY A 52 -10.22 0.93 -17.52
C GLY A 52 -8.82 0.33 -17.47
N ASP A 53 -8.03 0.58 -18.51
CA ASP A 53 -6.61 0.26 -18.49
C ASP A 53 -5.90 1.15 -17.46
N VAL A 54 -5.43 0.53 -16.40
CA VAL A 54 -4.56 1.17 -15.41
C VAL A 54 -3.12 0.81 -15.76
N PRO A 55 -2.25 1.78 -16.02
CA PRO A 55 -0.84 1.49 -16.26
C PRO A 55 -0.27 0.66 -15.09
N ALA A 56 0.38 -0.44 -15.42
CA ALA A 56 1.05 -1.24 -14.40
C ALA A 56 2.13 -0.39 -13.70
N PRO A 57 2.22 -0.43 -12.37
CA PRO A 57 3.32 0.22 -11.68
C PRO A 57 4.66 -0.39 -12.14
N PRO A 58 5.76 0.37 -12.10
CA PRO A 58 7.07 -0.18 -12.39
C PRO A 58 7.37 -1.34 -11.45
N LEU A 59 8.06 -2.36 -11.96
CA LEU A 59 8.49 -3.49 -11.14
C LEU A 59 9.45 -2.99 -10.05
N ALA A 60 9.18 -3.40 -8.82
CA ALA A 60 10.04 -3.13 -7.69
C ALA A 60 11.41 -3.78 -7.89
N ARG A 61 12.48 -3.05 -7.61
CA ARG A 61 13.83 -3.58 -7.67
C ARG A 61 14.30 -3.98 -6.26
N PRO A 62 15.01 -5.12 -6.12
CA PRO A 62 15.59 -5.49 -4.84
C PRO A 62 16.72 -4.50 -4.46
N VAL A 63 16.79 -4.18 -3.18
CA VAL A 63 17.92 -3.43 -2.60
C VAL A 63 19.04 -4.44 -2.32
N THR A 64 20.20 -4.24 -2.93
CA THR A 64 21.35 -5.16 -2.89
C THR A 64 22.65 -4.40 -2.59
N ASP A 65 22.60 -3.54 -1.60
CA ASP A 65 23.71 -2.66 -1.21
C ASP A 65 24.66 -3.28 -0.17
N ASP A 66 24.45 -4.54 0.19
CA ASP A 66 25.17 -5.29 1.22
C ASP A 66 25.16 -4.66 2.62
N ARG A 67 24.24 -3.74 2.87
CA ARG A 67 24.12 -3.07 4.15
C ARG A 67 23.27 -3.87 5.12
N ARG A 68 23.86 -4.18 6.26
CA ARG A 68 23.15 -4.82 7.36
C ARG A 68 22.21 -3.82 8.04
N LEU A 69 20.91 -4.05 7.94
CA LEU A 69 19.92 -3.22 8.63
C LEU A 69 19.68 -3.69 10.07
N MET A 70 19.37 -2.72 10.93
CA MET A 70 18.97 -3.01 12.32
C MET A 70 17.62 -3.68 12.35
N ARG A 71 17.46 -4.59 13.29
CA ARG A 71 16.17 -5.23 13.57
C ARG A 71 15.26 -4.26 14.32
N ASN A 72 13.96 -4.34 14.05
CA ASN A 72 12.96 -3.56 14.80
C ASN A 72 12.63 -4.21 16.15
N TYR A 73 12.90 -5.52 16.31
CA TYR A 73 12.76 -6.27 17.56
C TYR A 73 13.74 -7.46 17.57
N PRO A 74 14.11 -7.99 18.75
CA PRO A 74 15.20 -8.95 18.89
C PRO A 74 15.05 -10.22 18.04
N GLU A 75 13.84 -10.76 17.93
CA GLU A 75 13.55 -12.02 17.22
C GLU A 75 13.31 -11.83 15.73
N GLN A 76 13.30 -10.58 15.23
CA GLN A 76 13.10 -10.32 13.80
C GLN A 76 14.19 -11.01 12.98
N PRO A 77 13.82 -11.83 11.98
CA PRO A 77 14.78 -12.34 11.03
C PRO A 77 15.48 -11.19 10.30
N PRO A 78 16.81 -11.17 10.24
CA PRO A 78 17.50 -10.16 9.44
C PRO A 78 17.06 -10.21 7.99
N ILE A 79 16.95 -9.06 7.34
CA ILE A 79 16.70 -8.99 5.90
C ILE A 79 17.93 -9.43 5.12
N ILE A 80 17.72 -9.84 3.88
CA ILE A 80 18.78 -10.21 2.96
C ILE A 80 19.27 -8.95 2.24
N PRO A 81 20.51 -8.49 2.45
CA PRO A 81 21.00 -7.24 1.88
C PRO A 81 21.67 -7.41 0.51
N HIS A 82 21.84 -8.62 0.04
CA HIS A 82 22.50 -8.95 -1.23
C HIS A 82 21.53 -9.59 -2.22
N SER A 83 21.93 -9.69 -3.48
CA SER A 83 21.14 -10.41 -4.49
C SER A 83 21.06 -11.90 -4.17
N ILE A 84 19.88 -12.46 -4.33
CA ILE A 84 19.63 -13.90 -4.31
C ILE A 84 19.10 -14.40 -5.66
N GLU A 85 19.28 -13.60 -6.70
CA GLU A 85 18.91 -13.98 -8.05
C GLU A 85 19.61 -15.27 -8.44
N ASN A 86 18.87 -16.22 -9.01
CA ASN A 86 19.31 -17.56 -9.37
C ASN A 86 19.77 -18.45 -8.19
N TYR A 87 19.51 -18.08 -6.94
CA TYR A 87 19.79 -18.96 -5.81
C TYR A 87 18.76 -20.10 -5.76
N GLN A 88 19.25 -21.33 -5.91
CA GLN A 88 18.41 -22.50 -5.77
C GLN A 88 18.15 -22.82 -4.31
N LEU A 89 16.86 -22.93 -3.97
CA LEU A 89 16.38 -23.34 -2.67
C LEU A 89 15.32 -24.43 -2.86
N THR A 90 15.75 -25.68 -2.78
CA THR A 90 14.94 -26.86 -2.99
C THR A 90 15.15 -27.86 -1.85
N LEU A 91 14.41 -28.97 -1.83
CA LEU A 91 14.61 -30.04 -0.84
C LEU A 91 16.03 -30.66 -0.87
N LYS A 92 16.73 -30.53 -2.00
CA LYS A 92 18.06 -31.14 -2.20
C LYS A 92 19.20 -30.12 -2.25
N THR A 93 18.88 -28.85 -2.45
CA THR A 93 19.88 -27.79 -2.64
C THR A 93 19.43 -26.54 -1.90
N ASN A 94 20.32 -25.99 -1.11
CA ASN A 94 20.12 -24.71 -0.42
C ASN A 94 21.36 -23.85 -0.60
N ARG A 95 21.32 -22.95 -1.58
CA ARG A 95 22.44 -22.07 -1.94
C ARG A 95 22.86 -21.13 -0.79
N CYS A 96 21.95 -20.78 0.11
CA CYS A 96 22.27 -19.93 1.25
C CYS A 96 23.30 -20.60 2.19
N LEU A 97 23.19 -21.91 2.35
CA LEU A 97 24.07 -22.67 3.23
C LEU A 97 25.51 -22.81 2.70
N ASP A 98 25.75 -22.58 1.40
CA ASP A 98 27.09 -22.63 0.83
C ASP A 98 28.01 -21.51 1.38
N CYS A 99 27.40 -20.45 1.90
CA CYS A 99 28.13 -19.34 2.52
C CYS A 99 27.83 -19.21 4.02
N HIS A 100 26.56 -19.40 4.45
CA HIS A 100 26.12 -19.09 5.81
C HIS A 100 26.27 -20.25 6.81
N ARG A 101 26.55 -21.47 6.37
CA ARG A 101 26.82 -22.61 7.26
C ARG A 101 28.14 -22.40 8.00
N ARG A 102 28.22 -22.79 9.26
CA ARG A 102 29.36 -22.56 10.17
C ARG A 102 30.73 -22.79 9.51
N GLN A 103 30.89 -23.89 8.77
CA GLN A 103 32.18 -24.26 8.18
C GLN A 103 32.58 -23.40 6.97
N PHE A 104 31.66 -22.60 6.42
CA PHE A 104 31.92 -21.80 5.21
C PHE A 104 32.00 -20.30 5.48
N THR A 105 31.61 -19.84 6.68
CA THR A 105 31.54 -18.40 6.99
C THR A 105 32.89 -17.71 7.00
N GLU A 106 33.94 -18.39 7.41
CA GLU A 106 35.30 -17.84 7.39
C GLU A 106 35.76 -17.54 5.96
N GLY A 107 35.56 -18.48 5.05
CA GLY A 107 35.97 -18.32 3.64
C GLY A 107 35.05 -17.41 2.82
N SER A 108 33.76 -17.34 3.16
CA SER A 108 32.78 -16.54 2.42
C SER A 108 32.62 -15.11 2.98
N GLY A 109 33.03 -14.85 4.22
CA GLY A 109 32.75 -13.60 4.93
C GLY A 109 31.29 -13.42 5.33
N ALA A 110 30.42 -14.42 5.06
CA ALA A 110 29.01 -14.35 5.40
C ALA A 110 28.78 -14.52 6.92
N PRO A 111 27.82 -13.84 7.53
CA PRO A 111 27.48 -14.05 8.92
C PRO A 111 26.96 -15.48 9.14
N MET A 112 27.46 -16.13 10.19
CA MET A 112 27.01 -17.47 10.56
C MET A 112 25.55 -17.45 11.04
N ILE A 113 24.77 -18.45 10.63
CA ILE A 113 23.42 -18.66 11.13
C ILE A 113 23.45 -18.95 12.65
N SER A 114 22.46 -18.41 13.35
CA SER A 114 22.39 -18.54 14.84
C SER A 114 22.10 -19.98 15.27
N VAL A 115 22.51 -20.32 16.51
CA VAL A 115 22.29 -21.64 17.08
C VAL A 115 20.82 -22.08 17.06
N THR A 116 19.88 -21.14 17.13
CA THR A 116 18.44 -21.42 17.11
C THR A 116 17.97 -22.07 15.80
N HIS A 117 18.74 -21.96 14.71
CA HIS A 117 18.46 -22.64 13.45
C HIS A 117 18.84 -24.14 13.48
N PHE A 118 19.66 -24.54 14.42
CA PHE A 118 20.06 -25.93 14.62
C PHE A 118 19.22 -26.63 15.70
N MET A 119 18.35 -25.92 16.40
CA MET A 119 17.55 -26.49 17.49
C MET A 119 16.27 -27.13 16.96
N ASP A 120 16.01 -28.33 17.40
CA ASP A 120 14.75 -29.02 17.17
C ASP A 120 13.62 -28.51 18.08
N ARG A 121 12.44 -29.16 18.05
CA ARG A 121 11.28 -28.77 18.89
C ARG A 121 11.49 -29.07 20.37
N ASN A 122 12.40 -29.98 20.69
CA ASN A 122 12.73 -30.37 22.06
C ASN A 122 13.90 -29.57 22.63
N GLY A 123 14.41 -28.59 21.87
CA GLY A 123 15.53 -27.75 22.27
C GLY A 123 16.90 -28.41 22.08
N GLN A 124 16.97 -29.59 21.45
CA GLN A 124 18.25 -30.23 21.14
C GLN A 124 18.92 -29.56 19.96
N VAL A 125 20.23 -29.36 20.08
CA VAL A 125 21.04 -28.80 18.98
C VAL A 125 21.48 -29.93 18.06
N LEU A 126 21.07 -29.85 16.80
CA LEU A 126 21.42 -30.80 15.75
C LEU A 126 22.77 -30.46 15.12
N ALA A 127 23.35 -31.41 14.41
CA ALA A 127 24.59 -31.20 13.68
C ALA A 127 24.43 -30.28 12.46
N ASP A 128 23.24 -30.20 11.87
CA ASP A 128 22.90 -29.34 10.75
C ASP A 128 21.60 -28.56 11.01
N VAL A 129 21.28 -27.65 10.08
CA VAL A 129 20.05 -26.82 10.16
C VAL A 129 18.83 -27.71 10.25
N THR A 130 17.97 -27.40 11.23
CA THR A 130 16.73 -28.18 11.42
C THR A 130 15.81 -28.05 10.20
N PRO A 131 15.08 -29.10 9.81
CA PRO A 131 14.19 -29.04 8.63
C PRO A 131 13.21 -27.86 8.62
N ARG A 132 12.70 -27.48 9.78
CA ARG A 132 11.77 -26.34 9.91
C ARG A 132 12.41 -24.96 9.67
N ARG A 133 13.73 -24.88 9.59
CA ARG A 133 14.50 -23.66 9.33
C ARG A 133 15.30 -23.75 8.03
N TYR A 134 15.05 -24.79 7.23
CA TYR A 134 15.80 -25.05 6.02
C TYR A 134 15.48 -24.08 4.89
N PHE A 135 14.22 -23.65 4.75
CA PHE A 135 13.78 -22.71 3.72
C PHE A 135 13.95 -21.27 4.21
N CYS A 136 15.15 -20.75 3.99
CA CYS A 136 15.56 -19.45 4.57
C CYS A 136 14.66 -18.29 4.17
N THR A 137 14.20 -18.26 2.90
CA THR A 137 13.39 -17.16 2.34
C THR A 137 11.96 -17.10 2.86
N GLU A 138 11.49 -18.11 3.60
CA GLU A 138 10.19 -18.04 4.28
C GLU A 138 10.21 -17.07 5.47
N CYS A 139 11.38 -16.77 6.00
CA CYS A 139 11.56 -15.84 7.12
C CYS A 139 12.48 -14.67 6.77
N HIS A 140 13.52 -14.90 5.97
CA HIS A 140 14.43 -13.87 5.52
C HIS A 140 14.01 -13.35 4.15
N VAL A 141 13.77 -12.05 4.03
CA VAL A 141 13.29 -11.41 2.80
C VAL A 141 14.26 -10.35 2.32
N GLN A 142 14.27 -10.10 1.01
CA GLN A 142 14.93 -8.94 0.45
C GLN A 142 14.05 -7.70 0.63
N GLN A 143 14.67 -6.55 0.79
CA GLN A 143 14.00 -5.25 0.68
C GLN A 143 13.84 -4.88 -0.80
N THR A 144 12.85 -4.08 -1.09
CA THR A 144 12.63 -3.51 -2.42
C THR A 144 12.50 -1.99 -2.34
N ASP A 145 12.73 -1.31 -3.45
CA ASP A 145 12.67 0.15 -3.56
C ASP A 145 11.23 0.71 -3.68
N VAL A 146 10.24 -0.09 -3.35
CA VAL A 146 8.83 0.32 -3.33
C VAL A 146 8.54 1.26 -2.17
N GLN A 147 7.86 2.36 -2.48
CA GLN A 147 7.33 3.23 -1.43
C GLN A 147 6.15 2.54 -0.72
N PRO A 148 6.17 2.45 0.61
CA PRO A 148 5.06 1.86 1.35
C PRO A 148 3.80 2.72 1.20
N LEU A 149 2.64 2.08 1.07
CA LEU A 149 1.34 2.76 0.99
C LEU A 149 0.99 3.54 2.26
N VAL A 150 1.50 3.10 3.40
CA VAL A 150 1.32 3.74 4.71
C VAL A 150 2.65 3.75 5.46
N SER A 151 2.85 4.76 6.30
CA SER A 151 4.03 4.82 7.16
C SER A 151 4.06 3.66 8.16
N ASN A 152 5.24 3.11 8.41
CA ASN A 152 5.42 2.11 9.46
C ASN A 152 5.31 2.78 10.84
N THR A 153 4.29 2.41 11.61
CA THR A 153 4.06 2.87 12.98
C THR A 153 4.37 1.80 14.03
N PHE A 154 4.99 0.70 13.62
CA PHE A 154 5.35 -0.39 14.52
C PHE A 154 6.28 0.10 15.63
N LYS A 155 5.98 -0.30 16.86
CA LYS A 155 6.85 -0.15 18.03
C LYS A 155 6.97 -1.50 18.72
N ASP A 156 8.19 -1.89 19.04
CA ASP A 156 8.42 -3.09 19.83
C ASP A 156 7.70 -2.97 21.19
N MET A 157 7.06 -4.04 21.62
CA MET A 157 6.38 -4.13 22.91
C MET A 157 7.29 -3.76 24.09
N LEU A 158 8.57 -4.07 24.00
CA LEU A 158 9.57 -3.73 25.03
C LEU A 158 9.86 -2.23 25.11
N LEU A 159 9.56 -1.48 24.03
CA LEU A 159 9.73 -0.03 23.94
C LEU A 159 8.43 0.75 24.22
N VAL A 160 7.31 0.04 24.38
CA VAL A 160 6.03 0.65 24.76
C VAL A 160 5.97 0.79 26.27
N GLU A 161 6.18 2.01 26.77
CA GLU A 161 5.96 2.27 28.20
C GLU A 161 4.53 1.92 28.60
N PRO A 162 4.32 1.18 29.70
CA PRO A 162 2.98 0.91 30.22
C PRO A 162 2.32 2.25 30.55
N LYS A 163 1.15 2.53 29.96
CA LYS A 163 0.35 3.72 30.34
C LYS A 163 0.13 3.67 31.85
N ARG A 164 0.80 4.55 32.57
CA ARG A 164 0.59 4.71 34.02
C ARG A 164 -0.89 5.05 34.24
N ASN A 165 -1.59 4.14 34.90
CA ASN A 165 -3.01 4.31 35.19
C ASN A 165 -3.16 5.48 36.17
N GLU A 166 -3.45 6.69 35.68
CA GLU A 166 -3.71 7.90 36.51
C GLU A 166 -5.03 7.84 37.28
N ARG A 167 -5.72 6.70 37.30
CA ARG A 167 -6.96 6.53 38.06
C ARG A 167 -6.71 5.98 39.45
N ARG A 168 -5.89 6.62 40.25
CA ARG A 168 -5.90 6.49 41.71
C ARG A 168 -5.49 7.82 42.34
N ARG A 169 -6.42 8.77 42.36
CA ARG A 169 -6.52 9.80 43.36
C ARG A 169 -7.99 10.05 43.64
#